data_a513e3ff94789c0097efd99ba81cce4b
#
_entry.id   a513e3ff94789c0097efd99ba81cce4b
#
_cell.length_a   1.000
_cell.length_b   1.000
_cell.length_c   1.000
_cell.angle_alpha   90.00
_cell.angle_beta   90.00
_cell.angle_gamma   90.00
#
_symmetry.space_group_name_H-M   'P 1'
#
loop_
_entity.id
_entity.type
_entity.pdbx_description
1 polymer ?
#
loop_
_entity_poly.entity_id
_entity_poly.type
_entity_poly.pdbx_seq_one_letter_code
_entity_poly.pdbx_strand_id
1 'polypeptide(L)'
;MRKWVARLLLGTLAAVVLYAAFAAFADVRELKASLLGFEPRALVLALALALSGYVIRALRWRLYLHRMGVLAPAGREALGFAAGLAMGLAPGKSGQVVKAYYLQLATGLPYGVSVPATFAERIADATSMLLLLIVGLALAPRLDALPTLAASALLIAALLAMRHPRAAEVALRPLRRLRWVARHEASIVRGHAELRTHLTWRELAAPSALGLVAFLFEALALQVLGAGLGVEVAFGTAVLAIALADLAGMLSLIPGGLGVAEGGLVVVLALHGLSLADATALALLFRACTLWFGLGIGALAAGGLELQVRRRRRARLAAPP
;
A
#
# COMPACT_ATOMS: atom_id res chain seq x y z
N MET A 1 -10.59 12.23 18.07
CA MET A 1 -9.94 13.14 17.11
C MET A 1 -8.53 13.56 17.51
N ARG A 2 -8.27 14.19 18.68
CA ARG A 2 -6.91 14.64 19.08
C ARG A 2 -5.80 13.57 18.99
N LYS A 3 -6.07 12.32 19.40
CA LYS A 3 -5.07 11.23 19.37
C LYS A 3 -4.68 10.77 17.95
N TRP A 4 -5.59 10.86 16.99
CA TRP A 4 -5.33 10.48 15.59
C TRP A 4 -4.53 11.57 14.87
N VAL A 5 -4.88 12.84 15.09
CA VAL A 5 -4.11 13.98 14.56
C VAL A 5 -2.68 13.96 15.11
N ALA A 6 -2.50 13.69 16.40
CA ALA A 6 -1.17 13.56 17.00
C ALA A 6 -0.34 12.40 16.38
N ARG A 7 -0.97 11.26 16.08
CA ARG A 7 -0.28 10.13 15.41
C ARG A 7 0.08 10.43 13.97
N LEU A 8 -0.79 11.12 13.23
CA LEU A 8 -0.47 11.59 11.87
C LEU A 8 0.67 12.60 11.89
N LEU A 9 0.64 13.57 12.80
CA LEU A 9 1.73 14.55 12.97
C LEU A 9 3.05 13.88 13.36
N LEU A 10 3.03 12.89 14.27
CA LEU A 10 4.21 12.11 14.62
C LEU A 10 4.74 11.31 13.42
N GLY A 11 3.87 10.69 12.65
CA GLY A 11 4.26 9.96 11.44
C GLY A 11 4.85 10.89 10.37
N THR A 12 4.25 12.07 10.17
CA THR A 12 4.76 13.08 9.25
C THR A 12 6.10 13.63 9.73
N LEU A 13 6.26 13.92 11.03
CA LEU A 13 7.52 14.37 11.61
C LEU A 13 8.62 13.31 11.46
N ALA A 14 8.31 12.05 11.77
CA ALA A 14 9.24 10.94 11.56
C ALA A 14 9.65 10.80 10.09
N ALA A 15 8.73 10.99 9.15
CA ALA A 15 9.02 11.00 7.73
C ALA A 15 9.94 12.17 7.33
N VAL A 16 9.66 13.37 7.82
CA VAL A 16 10.51 14.56 7.56
C VAL A 16 11.92 14.34 8.08
N VAL A 17 12.07 13.85 9.32
CA VAL A 17 13.39 13.56 9.91
C VAL A 17 14.12 12.48 9.08
N LEU A 18 13.40 11.45 8.65
CA LEU A 18 13.96 10.37 7.86
C LEU A 18 14.41 10.85 6.48
N TYR A 19 13.57 11.64 5.79
CA TYR A 19 13.94 12.20 4.49
C TYR A 19 15.08 13.21 4.59
N ALA A 20 15.16 13.99 5.67
CA ALA A 20 16.32 14.82 5.95
C ALA A 20 17.57 13.97 6.19
N ALA A 21 17.46 12.84 6.87
CA ALA A 21 18.58 11.90 7.01
C ALA A 21 19.00 11.30 5.66
N PHE A 22 18.06 10.82 4.83
CA PHE A 22 18.38 10.35 3.49
C PHE A 22 19.07 11.42 2.63
N ALA A 23 18.57 12.66 2.68
CA ALA A 23 19.18 13.79 1.98
C ALA A 23 20.60 14.11 2.51
N ALA A 24 20.86 13.87 3.79
CA ALA A 24 22.18 14.09 4.40
C ALA A 24 23.19 12.97 4.06
N PHE A 25 22.71 11.74 3.81
CA PHE A 25 23.53 10.61 3.36
C PHE A 25 23.88 10.68 1.86
N ALA A 26 22.96 11.19 1.03
CA ALA A 26 23.25 11.58 -0.34
C ALA A 26 23.95 12.94 -0.30
N ASP A 27 24.98 13.16 -1.15
CA ASP A 27 25.57 14.50 -1.25
C ASP A 27 24.45 15.51 -1.61
N VAL A 28 24.15 16.40 -0.66
CA VAL A 28 23.05 17.39 -0.80
C VAL A 28 23.20 18.24 -2.04
N ARG A 29 24.47 18.49 -2.50
CA ARG A 29 24.74 19.28 -3.69
C ARG A 29 24.37 18.51 -4.95
N GLU A 30 24.74 17.24 -5.04
CA GLU A 30 24.38 16.37 -6.16
C GLU A 30 22.88 16.11 -6.22
N LEU A 31 22.26 15.80 -5.09
CA LEU A 31 20.80 15.64 -4.99
C LEU A 31 20.05 16.89 -5.46
N LYS A 32 20.53 18.07 -5.04
CA LYS A 32 19.97 19.35 -5.49
C LYS A 32 20.16 19.55 -6.99
N ALA A 33 21.32 19.20 -7.55
CA ALA A 33 21.58 19.30 -8.99
C ALA A 33 20.65 18.41 -9.80
N SER A 34 20.46 17.13 -9.39
CA SER A 34 19.52 16.21 -10.04
C SER A 34 18.08 16.74 -10.01
N LEU A 35 17.63 17.30 -8.86
CA LEU A 35 16.28 17.84 -8.73
C LEU A 35 16.08 19.16 -9.50
N LEU A 36 17.11 19.99 -9.65
CA LEU A 36 17.01 21.25 -10.44
C LEU A 36 16.89 20.97 -11.94
N GLY A 37 17.46 19.88 -12.44
CA GLY A 37 17.34 19.43 -13.84
C GLY A 37 16.04 18.66 -14.14
N PHE A 38 15.21 18.40 -13.13
CA PHE A 38 14.03 17.56 -13.28
C PHE A 38 12.97 18.17 -14.20
N GLU A 39 12.46 17.38 -15.16
CA GLU A 39 11.40 17.80 -16.06
C GLU A 39 10.01 17.74 -15.40
N PRO A 40 9.30 18.88 -15.19
CA PRO A 40 8.02 18.89 -14.47
C PRO A 40 6.90 18.08 -15.15
N ARG A 41 6.98 17.86 -16.47
CA ARG A 41 6.00 17.03 -17.21
C ARG A 41 6.04 15.58 -16.76
N ALA A 42 7.21 15.07 -16.41
CA ALA A 42 7.39 13.73 -15.87
C ALA A 42 6.62 13.56 -14.54
N LEU A 43 6.59 14.58 -13.68
CA LEU A 43 5.80 14.56 -12.45
C LEU A 43 4.30 14.42 -12.71
N VAL A 44 3.77 15.21 -13.65
CA VAL A 44 2.35 15.17 -14.00
C VAL A 44 1.97 13.79 -14.54
N LEU A 45 2.79 13.21 -15.42
CA LEU A 45 2.56 11.88 -15.98
C LEU A 45 2.66 10.79 -14.90
N ALA A 46 3.65 10.87 -14.01
CA ALA A 46 3.80 9.94 -12.89
C ALA A 46 2.60 10.00 -11.91
N LEU A 47 2.09 11.20 -11.62
CA LEU A 47 0.87 11.35 -10.81
C LEU A 47 -0.36 10.76 -11.51
N ALA A 48 -0.50 10.92 -12.84
CA ALA A 48 -1.58 10.31 -13.61
C ALA A 48 -1.49 8.78 -13.59
N LEU A 49 -0.28 8.20 -13.73
CA LEU A 49 -0.04 6.77 -13.61
C LEU A 49 -0.34 6.25 -12.21
N ALA A 50 0.10 6.95 -11.16
CA ALA A 50 -0.22 6.60 -9.77
C ALA A 50 -1.73 6.65 -9.51
N LEU A 51 -2.43 7.68 -10.01
CA LEU A 51 -3.88 7.78 -9.92
C LEU A 51 -4.58 6.61 -10.63
N SER A 52 -4.10 6.22 -11.81
CA SER A 52 -4.59 5.04 -12.53
C SER A 52 -4.44 3.77 -11.70
N GLY A 53 -3.31 3.59 -11.02
CA GLY A 53 -3.08 2.52 -10.06
C GLY A 53 -4.10 2.53 -8.91
N TYR A 54 -4.44 3.70 -8.36
CA TYR A 54 -5.48 3.82 -7.31
C TYR A 54 -6.88 3.49 -7.83
N VAL A 55 -7.21 3.91 -9.06
CA VAL A 55 -8.49 3.56 -9.69
C VAL A 55 -8.62 2.04 -9.85
N ILE A 56 -7.58 1.37 -10.34
CA ILE A 56 -7.56 -0.10 -10.46
C ILE A 56 -7.73 -0.77 -9.08
N ARG A 57 -7.04 -0.28 -8.06
CA ARG A 57 -7.19 -0.78 -6.69
C ARG A 57 -8.60 -0.52 -6.13
N ALA A 58 -9.25 0.59 -6.48
CA ALA A 58 -10.63 0.86 -6.12
C ALA A 58 -11.61 -0.08 -6.83
N LEU A 59 -11.38 -0.39 -8.12
CA LEU A 59 -12.15 -1.39 -8.85
C LEU A 59 -12.00 -2.79 -8.24
N ARG A 60 -10.78 -3.18 -7.87
CA ARG A 60 -10.52 -4.42 -7.14
C ARG A 60 -11.26 -4.47 -5.79
N TRP A 61 -11.25 -3.36 -5.04
CA TRP A 61 -12.02 -3.24 -3.80
C TRP A 61 -13.51 -3.46 -4.03
N ARG A 62 -14.08 -2.81 -5.05
CA ARG A 62 -15.46 -3.01 -5.45
C ARG A 62 -15.77 -4.46 -5.80
N LEU A 63 -14.87 -5.13 -6.53
CA LEU A 63 -15.00 -6.55 -6.87
C LEU A 63 -15.14 -7.41 -5.61
N TYR A 64 -14.34 -7.17 -4.57
CA TYR A 64 -14.47 -7.88 -3.29
C TYR A 64 -15.81 -7.63 -2.62
N LEU A 65 -16.25 -6.37 -2.54
CA LEU A 65 -17.52 -6.02 -1.93
C LEU A 65 -18.67 -6.73 -2.63
N HIS A 66 -18.70 -6.71 -3.96
CA HIS A 66 -19.75 -7.36 -4.75
C HIS A 66 -19.77 -8.88 -4.54
N ARG A 67 -18.61 -9.53 -4.47
CA ARG A 67 -18.52 -10.96 -4.17
C ARG A 67 -19.02 -11.32 -2.76
N MET A 68 -18.96 -10.39 -1.84
CA MET A 68 -19.51 -10.51 -0.49
C MET A 68 -20.99 -10.08 -0.39
N GLY A 69 -21.66 -9.88 -1.54
CA GLY A 69 -23.07 -9.50 -1.59
C GLY A 69 -23.32 -8.03 -1.24
N VAL A 70 -22.29 -7.21 -1.17
CA VAL A 70 -22.40 -5.78 -0.89
C VAL A 70 -22.66 -5.02 -2.18
N LEU A 71 -23.84 -4.44 -2.30
CA LEU A 71 -24.25 -3.61 -3.43
C LEU A 71 -24.46 -2.17 -2.93
N ALA A 72 -23.41 -1.36 -3.07
CA ALA A 72 -23.49 0.06 -2.77
C ALA A 72 -23.23 0.89 -4.04
N PRO A 73 -23.69 2.16 -4.10
CA PRO A 73 -23.37 3.04 -5.23
C PRO A 73 -21.86 3.19 -5.42
N ALA A 74 -21.37 3.02 -6.66
CA ALA A 74 -19.95 3.01 -6.99
C ALA A 74 -19.18 4.22 -6.43
N GLY A 75 -19.78 5.41 -6.47
CA GLY A 75 -19.16 6.63 -5.93
C GLY A 75 -18.97 6.57 -4.40
N ARG A 76 -19.85 5.90 -3.66
CA ARG A 76 -19.69 5.74 -2.20
C ARG A 76 -18.62 4.70 -1.87
N GLU A 77 -18.55 3.62 -2.63
CA GLU A 77 -17.50 2.61 -2.50
C GLU A 77 -16.12 3.21 -2.80
N ALA A 78 -16.00 3.98 -3.90
CA ALA A 78 -14.79 4.69 -4.28
C ALA A 78 -14.37 5.73 -3.23
N LEU A 79 -15.34 6.49 -2.68
CA LEU A 79 -15.07 7.48 -1.64
C LEU A 79 -14.59 6.82 -0.34
N GLY A 80 -15.20 5.69 0.05
CA GLY A 80 -14.76 4.88 1.20
C GLY A 80 -13.35 4.30 0.98
N PHE A 81 -13.05 3.81 -0.23
CA PHE A 81 -11.72 3.37 -0.61
C PHE A 81 -10.69 4.50 -0.52
N ALA A 82 -10.98 5.63 -1.16
CA ALA A 82 -10.10 6.80 -1.16
C ALA A 82 -9.83 7.29 0.26
N ALA A 83 -10.86 7.42 1.10
CA ALA A 83 -10.70 7.81 2.50
C ALA A 83 -9.79 6.84 3.29
N GLY A 84 -9.80 5.55 2.92
CA GLY A 84 -8.88 4.55 3.49
C GLY A 84 -7.41 4.81 3.19
N LEU A 85 -7.06 5.50 2.09
CA LEU A 85 -5.68 5.87 1.75
C LEU A 85 -5.06 6.82 2.78
N ALA A 86 -5.87 7.62 3.50
CA ALA A 86 -5.39 8.47 4.59
C ALA A 86 -4.63 7.71 5.69
N MET A 87 -4.83 6.39 5.76
CA MET A 87 -4.18 5.53 6.74
C MET A 87 -2.96 4.78 6.19
N GLY A 88 -2.41 5.22 5.08
CA GLY A 88 -1.21 4.62 4.45
C GLY A 88 0.02 4.59 5.38
N LEU A 89 0.10 5.51 6.33
CA LEU A 89 1.17 5.57 7.35
C LEU A 89 0.90 4.66 8.57
N ALA A 90 -0.16 3.86 8.60
CA ALA A 90 -0.38 2.97 9.75
C ALA A 90 0.60 1.78 9.72
N PRO A 91 1.14 1.36 10.90
CA PRO A 91 2.09 0.26 10.99
C PRO A 91 1.58 -1.02 10.34
N GLY A 92 2.42 -1.68 9.54
CA GLY A 92 2.08 -2.94 8.86
C GLY A 92 0.86 -2.83 7.94
N LYS A 93 0.56 -1.63 7.42
CA LYS A 93 -0.67 -1.32 6.66
C LYS A 93 -1.97 -1.64 7.43
N SER A 94 -1.91 -1.79 8.77
CA SER A 94 -3.06 -2.08 9.64
C SER A 94 -4.14 -0.99 9.63
N GLY A 95 -3.77 0.24 9.28
CA GLY A 95 -4.69 1.36 9.12
C GLY A 95 -5.74 1.13 8.04
N GLN A 96 -5.55 0.16 7.18
CA GLN A 96 -6.56 -0.21 6.20
C GLN A 96 -7.82 -0.86 6.83
N VAL A 97 -7.74 -1.34 8.07
CA VAL A 97 -8.95 -1.70 8.84
C VAL A 97 -9.85 -0.47 9.05
N VAL A 98 -9.25 0.72 9.11
CA VAL A 98 -10.00 1.99 9.16
C VAL A 98 -10.74 2.26 7.85
N LYS A 99 -10.33 1.63 6.74
CA LYS A 99 -11.08 1.59 5.48
C LYS A 99 -12.50 1.02 5.69
N ALA A 100 -12.63 0.00 6.53
CA ALA A 100 -13.92 -0.55 6.94
C ALA A 100 -14.79 0.51 7.65
N TYR A 101 -14.20 1.35 8.50
CA TYR A 101 -14.90 2.46 9.14
C TYR A 101 -15.41 3.49 8.13
N TYR A 102 -14.56 3.93 7.20
CA TYR A 102 -14.98 4.88 6.18
C TYR A 102 -15.99 4.29 5.20
N LEU A 103 -15.88 2.99 4.89
CA LEU A 103 -16.89 2.31 4.10
C LEU A 103 -18.25 2.29 4.84
N GLN A 104 -18.25 1.96 6.13
CA GLN A 104 -19.45 2.02 6.93
C GLN A 104 -20.05 3.44 6.95
N LEU A 105 -19.21 4.46 7.10
CA LEU A 105 -19.65 5.85 7.06
C LEU A 105 -20.28 6.22 5.70
N ALA A 106 -19.69 5.75 4.61
CA ALA A 106 -20.13 6.05 3.24
C ALA A 106 -21.38 5.26 2.83
N THR A 107 -21.50 3.99 3.27
CA THR A 107 -22.51 3.04 2.77
C THR A 107 -23.52 2.58 3.83
N GLY A 108 -23.19 2.71 5.12
CA GLY A 108 -23.99 2.14 6.22
C GLY A 108 -23.74 0.66 6.50
N LEU A 109 -22.78 0.03 5.80
CA LEU A 109 -22.49 -1.40 5.91
C LEU A 109 -21.84 -1.79 7.25
N PRO A 110 -22.18 -2.95 7.82
CA PRO A 110 -21.57 -3.39 9.08
C PRO A 110 -20.10 -3.80 8.90
N TYR A 111 -19.31 -3.62 9.96
CA TYR A 111 -17.89 -4.00 9.99
C TYR A 111 -17.65 -5.48 9.68
N GLY A 112 -18.61 -6.37 10.02
CA GLY A 112 -18.50 -7.80 9.76
C GLY A 112 -18.30 -8.16 8.30
N VAL A 113 -18.70 -7.30 7.37
CA VAL A 113 -18.54 -7.51 5.92
C VAL A 113 -17.26 -6.85 5.40
N SER A 114 -16.96 -5.64 5.86
CA SER A 114 -15.86 -4.83 5.32
C SER A 114 -14.47 -5.26 5.83
N VAL A 115 -14.39 -5.83 7.03
CA VAL A 115 -13.11 -6.31 7.59
C VAL A 115 -12.56 -7.53 6.82
N PRO A 116 -13.33 -8.61 6.56
CA PRO A 116 -12.87 -9.72 5.73
C PRO A 116 -12.41 -9.28 4.33
N ALA A 117 -13.14 -8.35 3.67
CA ALA A 117 -12.74 -7.79 2.38
C ALA A 117 -11.36 -7.15 2.42
N THR A 118 -11.05 -6.43 3.51
CA THR A 118 -9.73 -5.80 3.70
C THR A 118 -8.61 -6.84 3.82
N PHE A 119 -8.86 -7.96 4.50
CA PHE A 119 -7.88 -9.05 4.59
C PHE A 119 -7.70 -9.78 3.25
N ALA A 120 -8.78 -10.06 2.53
CA ALA A 120 -8.72 -10.65 1.19
C ALA A 120 -7.90 -9.77 0.23
N GLU A 121 -8.05 -8.45 0.32
CA GLU A 121 -7.23 -7.49 -0.42
C GLU A 121 -5.73 -7.64 -0.10
N ARG A 122 -5.35 -7.87 1.17
CA ARG A 122 -3.93 -8.07 1.55
C ARG A 122 -3.34 -9.33 0.94
N ILE A 123 -4.11 -10.38 0.86
CA ILE A 123 -3.66 -11.64 0.25
C ILE A 123 -3.49 -11.46 -1.26
N ALA A 124 -4.41 -10.77 -1.91
CA ALA A 124 -4.25 -10.47 -3.32
C ALA A 124 -3.06 -9.53 -3.59
N ASP A 125 -2.78 -8.55 -2.71
CA ASP A 125 -1.56 -7.74 -2.81
C ASP A 125 -0.31 -8.62 -2.73
N ALA A 126 -0.23 -9.53 -1.75
CA ALA A 126 0.89 -10.44 -1.61
C ALA A 126 1.05 -11.35 -2.85
N THR A 127 -0.06 -11.85 -3.40
CA THR A 127 -0.04 -12.65 -4.62
C THR A 127 0.40 -11.82 -5.84
N SER A 128 -0.10 -10.58 -5.96
CA SER A 128 0.32 -9.66 -7.02
C SER A 128 1.81 -9.34 -6.93
N MET A 129 2.33 -9.17 -5.72
CA MET A 129 3.74 -8.91 -5.48
C MET A 129 4.62 -10.11 -5.85
N LEU A 130 4.15 -11.34 -5.56
CA LEU A 130 4.83 -12.55 -6.03
C LEU A 130 4.90 -12.59 -7.55
N LEU A 131 3.78 -12.31 -8.24
CA LEU A 131 3.76 -12.23 -9.70
C LEU A 131 4.71 -11.13 -10.22
N LEU A 132 4.74 -9.98 -9.55
CA LEU A 132 5.63 -8.89 -9.89
C LEU A 132 7.11 -9.27 -9.75
N LEU A 133 7.48 -10.00 -8.69
CA LEU A 133 8.83 -10.53 -8.49
C LEU A 133 9.23 -11.50 -9.63
N ILE A 134 8.32 -12.38 -10.02
CA ILE A 134 8.55 -13.33 -11.13
C ILE A 134 8.75 -12.57 -12.44
N VAL A 135 7.89 -11.60 -12.73
CA VAL A 135 8.00 -10.76 -13.95
C VAL A 135 9.32 -9.98 -13.93
N GLY A 136 9.64 -9.36 -12.79
CA GLY A 136 10.88 -8.59 -12.63
C GLY A 136 12.11 -9.44 -12.83
N LEU A 137 12.16 -10.65 -12.27
CA LEU A 137 13.29 -11.59 -12.43
C LEU A 137 13.43 -12.03 -13.90
N ALA A 138 12.34 -12.22 -14.61
CA ALA A 138 12.35 -12.60 -16.02
C ALA A 138 12.87 -11.45 -16.92
N LEU A 139 12.59 -10.20 -16.56
CA LEU A 139 12.94 -9.02 -17.35
C LEU A 139 14.30 -8.40 -16.98
N ALA A 140 14.83 -8.67 -15.78
CA ALA A 140 16.10 -8.15 -15.28
C ALA A 140 16.99 -9.27 -14.70
N PRO A 141 17.52 -10.15 -15.55
CA PRO A 141 18.28 -11.33 -15.09
C PRO A 141 19.66 -11.01 -14.47
N ARG A 142 20.09 -9.75 -14.48
CA ARG A 142 21.41 -9.32 -13.96
C ARG A 142 21.42 -9.09 -12.44
N LEU A 143 20.28 -9.08 -11.77
CA LEU A 143 20.24 -9.11 -10.32
C LEU A 143 20.60 -10.49 -9.83
N ASP A 144 21.37 -10.55 -8.74
CA ASP A 144 21.54 -11.80 -7.99
C ASP A 144 20.16 -12.41 -7.79
N ALA A 145 19.89 -13.51 -8.48
CA ALA A 145 18.61 -14.18 -8.45
C ALA A 145 18.26 -14.65 -7.01
N LEU A 146 19.30 -14.82 -6.17
CA LEU A 146 19.16 -15.37 -4.82
C LEU A 146 18.23 -14.54 -3.91
N PRO A 147 18.37 -13.21 -3.73
CA PRO A 147 17.44 -12.43 -2.90
C PRO A 147 16.03 -12.44 -3.43
N THR A 148 15.86 -12.38 -4.75
CA THR A 148 14.52 -12.40 -5.39
C THR A 148 13.88 -13.78 -5.26
N LEU A 149 14.62 -14.85 -5.44
CA LEU A 149 14.15 -16.22 -5.21
C LEU A 149 13.81 -16.47 -3.74
N ALA A 150 14.65 -16.00 -2.82
CA ALA A 150 14.39 -16.09 -1.38
C ALA A 150 13.11 -15.33 -0.99
N ALA A 151 12.92 -14.11 -1.48
CA ALA A 151 11.71 -13.31 -1.27
C ALA A 151 10.48 -14.01 -1.85
N SER A 152 10.58 -14.56 -3.05
CA SER A 152 9.49 -15.31 -3.69
C SER A 152 9.15 -16.58 -2.91
N ALA A 153 10.14 -17.34 -2.47
CA ALA A 153 9.95 -18.54 -1.67
C ALA A 153 9.30 -18.23 -0.32
N LEU A 154 9.75 -17.17 0.37
CA LEU A 154 9.16 -16.70 1.62
C LEU A 154 7.69 -16.32 1.42
N LEU A 155 7.38 -15.59 0.36
CA LEU A 155 6.01 -15.16 0.06
C LEU A 155 5.11 -16.33 -0.30
N ILE A 156 5.60 -17.28 -1.10
CA ILE A 156 4.89 -18.55 -1.41
C ILE A 156 4.62 -19.32 -0.13
N ALA A 157 5.64 -19.49 0.73
CA ALA A 157 5.49 -20.21 2.00
C ALA A 157 4.44 -19.51 2.90
N ALA A 158 4.45 -18.18 2.98
CA ALA A 158 3.47 -17.41 3.74
C ALA A 158 2.04 -17.61 3.19
N LEU A 159 1.85 -17.54 1.87
CA LEU A 159 0.55 -17.73 1.22
C LEU A 159 0.03 -19.18 1.42
N LEU A 160 0.90 -20.18 1.30
CA LEU A 160 0.54 -21.58 1.56
C LEU A 160 0.21 -21.80 3.05
N ALA A 161 1.02 -21.22 3.96
CA ALA A 161 0.76 -21.28 5.38
C ALA A 161 -0.60 -20.68 5.74
N MET A 162 -0.99 -19.56 5.15
CA MET A 162 -2.30 -18.94 5.38
C MET A 162 -3.47 -19.81 4.94
N ARG A 163 -3.27 -20.74 4.00
CA ARG A 163 -4.29 -21.72 3.59
C ARG A 163 -4.43 -22.89 4.58
N HIS A 164 -3.45 -23.08 5.46
CA HIS A 164 -3.49 -24.18 6.43
C HIS A 164 -4.52 -23.89 7.53
N PRO A 165 -5.37 -24.87 7.93
CA PRO A 165 -6.45 -24.66 8.91
C PRO A 165 -5.98 -24.08 10.23
N ARG A 166 -4.79 -24.47 10.68
CA ARG A 166 -4.23 -24.07 11.98
C ARG A 166 -3.27 -22.86 11.91
N ALA A 167 -3.17 -22.19 10.75
CA ALA A 167 -2.20 -21.11 10.58
C ALA A 167 -2.36 -19.99 11.61
N ALA A 168 -3.60 -19.54 11.84
CA ALA A 168 -3.88 -18.50 12.83
C ALA A 168 -3.52 -18.96 14.25
N GLU A 169 -3.85 -20.18 14.62
CA GLU A 169 -3.52 -20.73 15.96
C GLU A 169 -2.02 -20.81 16.18
N VAL A 170 -1.28 -21.30 15.16
CA VAL A 170 0.18 -21.41 15.23
C VAL A 170 0.83 -20.03 15.32
N ALA A 171 0.39 -19.08 14.50
CA ALA A 171 0.90 -17.71 14.50
C ALA A 171 0.59 -16.97 15.81
N LEU A 172 -0.53 -17.26 16.46
CA LEU A 172 -0.91 -16.61 17.72
C LEU A 172 -0.23 -17.22 18.96
N ARG A 173 0.27 -18.47 18.88
CA ARG A 173 0.91 -19.16 20.02
C ARG A 173 1.96 -18.31 20.75
N PRO A 174 2.98 -17.73 20.07
CA PRO A 174 4.00 -16.92 20.75
C PRO A 174 3.45 -15.60 21.32
N LEU A 175 2.33 -15.13 20.76
CA LEU A 175 1.71 -13.85 21.10
C LEU A 175 0.62 -13.98 22.18
N ARG A 176 0.28 -15.19 22.62
CA ARG A 176 -0.74 -15.43 23.68
C ARG A 176 -0.43 -14.76 24.99
N ARG A 177 0.85 -14.44 25.25
CA ARG A 177 1.27 -13.68 26.45
C ARG A 177 0.72 -12.24 26.45
N LEU A 178 0.37 -11.70 25.30
CA LEU A 178 -0.25 -10.38 25.17
C LEU A 178 -1.73 -10.47 25.52
N ARG A 179 -2.18 -9.81 26.59
CA ARG A 179 -3.57 -9.84 27.10
C ARG A 179 -4.60 -9.51 26.00
N TRP A 180 -4.25 -8.65 25.05
CA TRP A 180 -5.11 -8.31 23.94
C TRP A 180 -5.27 -9.49 22.98
N VAL A 181 -4.20 -10.19 22.63
CA VAL A 181 -4.25 -11.38 21.75
C VAL A 181 -5.08 -12.49 22.40
N ALA A 182 -4.81 -12.81 23.66
CA ALA A 182 -5.56 -13.83 24.39
C ALA A 182 -7.07 -13.52 24.43
N ARG A 183 -7.45 -12.24 24.55
CA ARG A 183 -8.86 -11.82 24.57
C ARG A 183 -9.56 -11.98 23.20
N HIS A 184 -8.83 -11.85 22.10
CA HIS A 184 -9.39 -11.82 20.75
C HIS A 184 -9.06 -13.08 19.92
N GLU A 185 -8.31 -14.04 20.49
CA GLU A 185 -7.85 -15.25 19.78
C GLU A 185 -8.96 -15.99 19.06
N ALA A 186 -10.06 -16.28 19.74
CA ALA A 186 -11.20 -17.00 19.14
C ALA A 186 -11.84 -16.24 17.96
N SER A 187 -11.84 -14.90 18.01
CA SER A 187 -12.35 -14.07 16.91
C SER A 187 -11.39 -14.06 15.73
N ILE A 188 -10.07 -14.02 15.98
CA ILE A 188 -9.04 -14.05 14.95
C ILE A 188 -9.05 -15.42 14.24
N VAL A 189 -9.14 -16.51 14.99
CA VAL A 189 -9.19 -17.88 14.43
C VAL A 189 -10.45 -18.08 13.58
N ARG A 190 -11.60 -17.61 14.05
CA ARG A 190 -12.85 -17.65 13.25
C ARG A 190 -12.73 -16.80 11.98
N GLY A 191 -12.23 -15.59 12.08
CA GLY A 191 -12.01 -14.71 10.92
C GLY A 191 -11.05 -15.34 9.91
N HIS A 192 -9.99 -16.04 10.35
CA HIS A 192 -9.11 -16.78 9.48
C HIS A 192 -9.83 -17.96 8.79
N ALA A 193 -10.66 -18.70 9.51
CA ALA A 193 -11.43 -19.81 8.93
C ALA A 193 -12.40 -19.32 7.84
N GLU A 194 -13.08 -18.21 8.07
CA GLU A 194 -13.94 -17.56 7.07
C GLU A 194 -13.13 -17.03 5.87
N LEU A 195 -12.01 -16.36 6.13
CA LEU A 195 -11.13 -15.87 5.08
C LEU A 195 -10.64 -16.99 4.16
N ARG A 196 -10.33 -18.16 4.70
CA ARG A 196 -9.86 -19.32 3.92
C ARG A 196 -10.85 -19.78 2.86
N THR A 197 -12.16 -19.64 3.08
CA THR A 197 -13.18 -19.98 2.07
C THR A 197 -13.06 -19.11 0.83
N HIS A 198 -12.54 -17.89 0.96
CA HIS A 198 -12.30 -16.93 -0.11
C HIS A 198 -10.88 -16.99 -0.69
N LEU A 199 -10.03 -17.94 -0.26
CA LEU A 199 -8.66 -18.10 -0.76
C LEU A 199 -8.56 -19.14 -1.89
N THR A 200 -9.61 -19.35 -2.65
CA THR A 200 -9.56 -20.20 -3.84
C THR A 200 -8.84 -19.49 -4.98
N TRP A 201 -8.19 -20.25 -5.87
CA TRP A 201 -7.52 -19.67 -7.04
C TRP A 201 -8.46 -18.86 -7.93
N ARG A 202 -9.71 -19.30 -8.04
CA ARG A 202 -10.74 -18.59 -8.83
C ARG A 202 -11.08 -17.23 -8.25
N GLU A 203 -11.09 -17.11 -6.93
CA GLU A 203 -11.38 -15.85 -6.25
C GLU A 203 -10.18 -14.90 -6.19
N LEU A 204 -8.96 -15.45 -6.12
CA LEU A 204 -7.74 -14.65 -6.08
C LEU A 204 -7.25 -14.19 -7.46
N ALA A 205 -7.53 -14.93 -8.54
CA ALA A 205 -6.96 -14.65 -9.86
C ALA A 205 -7.26 -13.24 -10.36
N ALA A 206 -8.52 -12.86 -10.46
CA ALA A 206 -8.89 -11.53 -10.97
C ALA A 206 -8.42 -10.37 -10.05
N PRO A 207 -8.59 -10.43 -8.71
CA PRO A 207 -8.04 -9.41 -7.83
C PRO A 207 -6.51 -9.31 -7.87
N SER A 208 -5.80 -10.43 -7.99
CA SER A 208 -4.34 -10.41 -8.10
C SER A 208 -3.86 -9.88 -9.45
N ALA A 209 -4.56 -10.21 -10.53
CA ALA A 209 -4.28 -9.62 -11.84
C ALA A 209 -4.47 -8.09 -11.83
N LEU A 210 -5.57 -7.60 -11.24
CA LEU A 210 -5.77 -6.15 -11.07
C LEU A 210 -4.69 -5.51 -10.19
N GLY A 211 -4.26 -6.20 -9.13
CA GLY A 211 -3.16 -5.76 -8.30
C GLY A 211 -1.83 -5.69 -9.05
N LEU A 212 -1.53 -6.70 -9.87
CA LEU A 212 -0.34 -6.71 -10.73
C LEU A 212 -0.38 -5.53 -11.70
N VAL A 213 -1.49 -5.29 -12.38
CA VAL A 213 -1.65 -4.14 -13.29
C VAL A 213 -1.42 -2.81 -12.55
N ALA A 214 -1.95 -2.66 -11.33
CA ALA A 214 -1.71 -1.46 -10.52
C ALA A 214 -0.22 -1.25 -10.19
N PHE A 215 0.53 -2.32 -9.88
CA PHE A 215 1.98 -2.26 -9.66
C PHE A 215 2.76 -1.97 -10.94
N LEU A 216 2.31 -2.47 -12.09
CA LEU A 216 2.94 -2.14 -13.39
C LEU A 216 2.77 -0.65 -13.73
N PHE A 217 1.66 -0.02 -13.37
CA PHE A 217 1.51 1.44 -13.48
C PHE A 217 2.49 2.19 -12.56
N GLU A 218 2.77 1.68 -11.36
CA GLU A 218 3.80 2.24 -10.49
C GLU A 218 5.20 2.06 -11.09
N ALA A 219 5.50 0.92 -11.73
CA ALA A 219 6.77 0.70 -12.44
C ALA A 219 6.95 1.68 -13.60
N LEU A 220 5.90 1.92 -14.39
CA LEU A 220 5.91 2.95 -15.42
C LEU A 220 6.11 4.36 -14.83
N ALA A 221 5.48 4.66 -13.69
CA ALA A 221 5.68 5.94 -13.01
C ALA A 221 7.15 6.12 -12.57
N LEU A 222 7.79 5.06 -12.06
CA LEU A 222 9.20 5.10 -11.69
C LEU A 222 10.10 5.37 -12.90
N GLN A 223 9.83 4.71 -14.05
CA GLN A 223 10.57 4.97 -15.29
C GLN A 223 10.39 6.42 -15.78
N VAL A 224 9.16 6.92 -15.79
CA VAL A 224 8.85 8.29 -16.21
C VAL A 224 9.58 9.31 -15.33
N LEU A 225 9.61 9.08 -14.02
CA LEU A 225 10.36 9.94 -13.09
C LEU A 225 11.87 9.85 -13.33
N GLY A 226 12.40 8.65 -13.64
CA GLY A 226 13.79 8.47 -14.02
C GLY A 226 14.13 9.27 -15.29
N ALA A 227 13.32 9.14 -16.33
CA ALA A 227 13.49 9.92 -17.56
C ALA A 227 13.44 11.43 -17.29
N GLY A 228 12.55 11.88 -16.38
CA GLY A 228 12.49 13.27 -15.94
C GLY A 228 13.72 13.77 -15.19
N LEU A 229 14.49 12.88 -14.57
CA LEU A 229 15.81 13.16 -13.96
C LEU A 229 16.97 13.03 -14.96
N GLY A 230 16.70 12.65 -16.22
CA GLY A 230 17.73 12.37 -17.20
C GLY A 230 18.44 11.02 -17.01
N VAL A 231 17.87 10.10 -16.22
CA VAL A 231 18.42 8.76 -16.00
C VAL A 231 17.51 7.70 -16.60
N GLU A 232 18.11 6.71 -17.23
CA GLU A 232 17.39 5.59 -17.83
C GLU A 232 17.22 4.46 -16.80
N VAL A 233 15.97 4.06 -16.55
CA VAL A 233 15.62 2.92 -15.69
C VAL A 233 14.94 1.86 -16.55
N ALA A 234 15.60 0.72 -16.75
CA ALA A 234 14.99 -0.40 -17.46
C ALA A 234 13.69 -0.86 -16.77
N PHE A 235 12.66 -1.25 -17.55
CA PHE A 235 11.36 -1.62 -16.98
C PHE A 235 11.47 -2.79 -15.99
N GLY A 236 12.28 -3.82 -16.30
CA GLY A 236 12.53 -4.93 -15.38
C GLY A 236 13.12 -4.47 -14.05
N THR A 237 14.07 -3.53 -14.08
CA THR A 237 14.66 -2.90 -12.89
C THR A 237 13.62 -2.15 -12.07
N ALA A 238 12.75 -1.37 -12.73
CA ALA A 238 11.66 -0.65 -12.04
C ALA A 238 10.69 -1.62 -11.35
N VAL A 239 10.31 -2.69 -12.03
CA VAL A 239 9.45 -3.76 -11.51
C VAL A 239 10.08 -4.42 -10.28
N LEU A 240 11.34 -4.83 -10.34
CA LEU A 240 12.05 -5.44 -9.23
C LEU A 240 12.25 -4.48 -8.06
N ALA A 241 12.64 -3.24 -8.34
CA ALA A 241 12.86 -2.23 -7.33
C ALA A 241 11.60 -2.01 -6.48
N ILE A 242 10.44 -1.88 -7.13
CA ILE A 242 9.16 -1.71 -6.44
C ILE A 242 8.79 -2.97 -5.65
N ALA A 243 8.90 -4.16 -6.27
CA ALA A 243 8.53 -5.41 -5.61
C ALA A 243 9.35 -5.65 -4.34
N LEU A 244 10.68 -5.50 -4.41
CA LEU A 244 11.57 -5.72 -3.28
C LEU A 244 11.42 -4.63 -2.21
N ALA A 245 11.30 -3.36 -2.63
CA ALA A 245 11.13 -2.24 -1.71
C ALA A 245 9.81 -2.31 -0.93
N ASP A 246 8.71 -2.60 -1.62
CA ASP A 246 7.38 -2.73 -0.99
C ASP A 246 7.30 -3.96 -0.07
N LEU A 247 7.92 -5.08 -0.47
CA LEU A 247 7.99 -6.27 0.36
C LEU A 247 8.82 -6.00 1.63
N ALA A 248 9.98 -5.38 1.52
CA ALA A 248 10.81 -4.98 2.65
C ALA A 248 10.07 -4.00 3.57
N GLY A 249 9.40 -2.99 2.99
CA GLY A 249 8.57 -2.03 3.72
C GLY A 249 7.40 -2.70 4.46
N MET A 250 6.77 -3.71 3.86
CA MET A 250 5.67 -4.46 4.47
C MET A 250 6.18 -5.33 5.64
N LEU A 251 7.32 -6.00 5.49
CA LEU A 251 7.92 -6.86 6.51
C LEU A 251 8.51 -6.07 7.68
N SER A 252 8.94 -4.83 7.46
CA SER A 252 9.52 -3.98 8.50
C SER A 252 8.54 -3.58 9.59
N LEU A 253 7.23 -3.68 9.35
CA LEU A 253 6.15 -3.17 10.21
C LEU A 253 6.25 -1.67 10.52
N ILE A 254 7.19 -0.95 9.90
CA ILE A 254 7.34 0.50 10.06
C ILE A 254 6.14 1.21 9.40
N PRO A 255 5.59 2.26 10.03
CA PRO A 255 4.52 3.06 9.46
C PRO A 255 4.81 3.50 8.02
N GLY A 256 3.97 3.11 7.07
CA GLY A 256 4.16 3.42 5.65
C GLY A 256 5.40 2.79 5.00
N GLY A 257 6.13 1.90 5.69
CA GLY A 257 7.43 1.37 5.25
C GLY A 257 8.51 2.44 5.14
N LEU A 258 8.34 3.57 5.86
CA LEU A 258 9.24 4.73 5.77
C LEU A 258 10.69 4.33 6.07
N GLY A 259 11.60 4.73 5.21
CA GLY A 259 13.02 4.43 5.24
C GLY A 259 13.37 3.09 4.63
N VAL A 260 12.62 2.04 4.91
CA VAL A 260 12.93 0.70 4.41
C VAL A 260 12.53 0.55 2.93
N ALA A 261 11.36 1.06 2.55
CA ALA A 261 10.95 1.02 1.15
C ALA A 261 11.80 1.97 0.29
N GLU A 262 12.08 3.18 0.77
CA GLU A 262 12.98 4.12 0.09
C GLU A 262 14.39 3.55 -0.02
N GLY A 263 14.94 3.02 1.08
CA GLY A 263 16.26 2.38 1.08
C GLY A 263 16.32 1.18 0.13
N GLY A 264 15.26 0.37 0.09
CA GLY A 264 15.13 -0.74 -0.85
C GLY A 264 15.15 -0.28 -2.31
N LEU A 265 14.41 0.79 -2.63
CA LEU A 265 14.45 1.41 -3.97
C LEU A 265 15.85 1.88 -4.31
N VAL A 266 16.48 2.66 -3.42
CA VAL A 266 17.84 3.19 -3.62
C VAL A 266 18.84 2.06 -3.86
N VAL A 267 18.83 1.01 -3.04
CA VAL A 267 19.75 -0.13 -3.18
C VAL A 267 19.57 -0.81 -4.53
N VAL A 268 18.34 -1.14 -4.92
CA VAL A 268 18.09 -1.83 -6.21
C VAL A 268 18.51 -0.95 -7.39
N LEU A 269 18.16 0.33 -7.38
CA LEU A 269 18.51 1.26 -8.44
C LEU A 269 20.02 1.47 -8.55
N ALA A 270 20.72 1.60 -7.41
CA ALA A 270 22.17 1.74 -7.39
C ALA A 270 22.89 0.46 -7.89
N LEU A 271 22.42 -0.73 -7.54
CA LEU A 271 22.92 -2.00 -8.07
C LEU A 271 22.75 -2.11 -9.60
N HIS A 272 21.83 -1.34 -10.18
CA HIS A 272 21.61 -1.26 -11.63
C HIS A 272 22.30 -0.08 -12.30
N GLY A 273 23.24 0.58 -11.61
CA GLY A 273 24.14 1.56 -12.19
C GLY A 273 23.72 3.02 -12.02
N LEU A 274 22.65 3.32 -11.27
CA LEU A 274 22.35 4.71 -10.93
C LEU A 274 23.31 5.22 -9.84
N SER A 275 23.65 6.51 -9.90
CA SER A 275 24.36 7.16 -8.80
C SER A 275 23.52 7.13 -7.52
N LEU A 276 24.15 7.17 -6.35
CA LEU A 276 23.41 7.20 -5.08
C LEU A 276 22.51 8.44 -4.99
N ALA A 277 22.93 9.56 -5.55
CA ALA A 277 22.16 10.81 -5.59
C ALA A 277 20.91 10.67 -6.47
N ASP A 278 21.05 10.13 -7.70
CA ASP A 278 19.92 9.94 -8.61
C ASP A 278 18.96 8.87 -8.09
N ALA A 279 19.47 7.76 -7.57
CA ALA A 279 18.64 6.72 -6.96
C ALA A 279 17.82 7.26 -5.76
N THR A 280 18.44 8.14 -4.94
CA THR A 280 17.78 8.80 -3.81
C THR A 280 16.73 9.80 -4.29
N ALA A 281 17.08 10.67 -5.26
CA ALA A 281 16.15 11.61 -5.86
C ALA A 281 14.92 10.90 -6.43
N LEU A 282 15.16 9.83 -7.20
CA LEU A 282 14.12 9.03 -7.82
C LEU A 282 13.22 8.34 -6.79
N ALA A 283 13.80 7.77 -5.74
CA ALA A 283 13.03 7.15 -4.65
C ALA A 283 12.14 8.16 -3.94
N LEU A 284 12.64 9.36 -3.65
CA LEU A 284 11.87 10.43 -3.01
C LEU A 284 10.73 10.94 -3.89
N LEU A 285 10.98 11.20 -5.17
CA LEU A 285 9.97 11.60 -6.16
C LEU A 285 8.89 10.52 -6.31
N PHE A 286 9.29 9.26 -6.41
CA PHE A 286 8.37 8.14 -6.50
C PHE A 286 7.46 8.04 -5.27
N ARG A 287 8.00 8.21 -4.08
CA ARG A 287 7.20 8.21 -2.85
C ARG A 287 6.29 9.42 -2.74
N ALA A 288 6.71 10.57 -3.26
CA ALA A 288 5.85 11.75 -3.37
C ALA A 288 4.62 11.45 -4.24
N CYS A 289 4.82 10.81 -5.41
CA CYS A 289 3.75 10.46 -6.35
C CYS A 289 2.87 9.29 -5.88
N THR A 290 3.41 8.38 -5.06
CA THR A 290 2.66 7.19 -4.61
C THR A 290 2.15 7.38 -3.17
N LEU A 291 2.98 7.37 -2.15
CA LEU A 291 2.55 7.42 -0.75
C LEU A 291 1.89 8.76 -0.40
N TRP A 292 2.59 9.88 -0.65
CA TRP A 292 2.14 11.21 -0.20
C TRP A 292 0.94 11.71 -0.98
N PHE A 293 0.93 11.48 -2.29
CA PHE A 293 -0.23 11.78 -3.14
C PHE A 293 -1.46 10.98 -2.70
N GLY A 294 -1.30 9.68 -2.43
CA GLY A 294 -2.38 8.84 -1.91
C GLY A 294 -2.89 9.30 -0.55
N LEU A 295 -2.00 9.71 0.36
CA LEU A 295 -2.38 10.29 1.65
C LEU A 295 -3.18 11.58 1.48
N GLY A 296 -2.78 12.44 0.54
CA GLY A 296 -3.50 13.69 0.20
C GLY A 296 -4.93 13.39 -0.29
N ILE A 297 -5.08 12.50 -1.27
CA ILE A 297 -6.39 12.05 -1.75
C ILE A 297 -7.22 11.49 -0.60
N GLY A 298 -6.61 10.65 0.22
CA GLY A 298 -7.26 10.02 1.37
C GLY A 298 -7.74 11.03 2.41
N ALA A 299 -6.93 12.02 2.74
CA ALA A 299 -7.27 13.08 3.69
C ALA A 299 -8.45 13.92 3.19
N LEU A 300 -8.46 14.30 1.92
CA LEU A 300 -9.57 15.04 1.30
C LEU A 300 -10.86 14.23 1.32
N ALA A 301 -10.80 12.95 0.94
CA ALA A 301 -11.96 12.06 0.94
C ALA A 301 -12.50 11.81 2.35
N ALA A 302 -11.64 11.56 3.32
CA ALA A 302 -12.02 11.35 4.72
C ALA A 302 -12.66 12.62 5.33
N GLY A 303 -12.06 13.78 5.09
CA GLY A 303 -12.60 15.07 5.52
C GLY A 303 -13.98 15.35 4.93
N GLY A 304 -14.16 15.08 3.64
CA GLY A 304 -15.46 15.22 2.96
C GLY A 304 -16.54 14.31 3.56
N LEU A 305 -16.21 13.04 3.84
CA LEU A 305 -17.14 12.11 4.48
C LEU A 305 -17.55 12.55 5.89
N GLU A 306 -16.59 12.96 6.71
CA GLU A 306 -16.89 13.44 8.06
C GLU A 306 -17.76 14.69 8.06
N LEU A 307 -17.50 15.64 7.14
CA LEU A 307 -18.34 16.83 6.98
C LEU A 307 -19.77 16.48 6.58
N GLN A 308 -19.98 15.53 5.66
CA GLN A 308 -21.29 15.06 5.25
C GLN A 308 -22.05 14.44 6.44
N VAL A 309 -21.39 13.61 7.25
CA VAL A 309 -22.00 12.98 8.44
C VAL A 309 -22.39 14.03 9.46
N ARG A 310 -21.52 15.02 9.74
CA ARG A 310 -21.83 16.12 10.67
C ARG A 310 -23.03 16.94 10.21
N ARG A 311 -23.12 17.26 8.90
CA ARG A 311 -24.25 17.97 8.30
C ARG A 311 -25.56 17.20 8.46
N ARG A 312 -25.55 15.89 8.16
CA ARG A 312 -26.73 15.02 8.31
C ARG A 312 -27.18 14.91 9.76
N ARG A 313 -26.23 14.80 10.71
CA ARG A 313 -26.53 14.76 12.15
C ARG A 313 -27.16 16.06 12.62
N ARG A 314 -26.63 17.21 12.20
CA ARG A 314 -27.18 18.54 12.53
C ARG A 314 -28.62 18.71 11.95
N ALA A 315 -28.83 18.31 10.70
CA ALA A 315 -30.12 18.37 10.04
C ALA A 315 -31.17 17.51 10.79
N ARG A 316 -30.79 16.30 11.24
CA ARG A 316 -31.67 15.43 12.03
C ARG A 316 -32.01 16.00 13.41
N LEU A 317 -31.09 16.71 14.04
CA LEU A 317 -31.32 17.37 15.34
C LEU A 317 -32.13 18.67 15.23
N ALA A 318 -32.15 19.28 14.05
CA ALA A 318 -32.90 20.50 13.77
C ALA A 318 -34.30 20.23 13.17
N ALA A 319 -34.60 18.98 12.80
CA ALA A 319 -35.96 18.62 12.34
C ALA A 319 -36.90 18.60 13.54
N PRO A 320 -38.07 19.25 13.47
CA PRO A 320 -39.10 19.17 14.51
C PRO A 320 -39.58 17.73 14.67
N PRO A 321 -40.05 17.34 15.88
CA PRO A 321 -40.53 16.02 16.20
C PRO A 321 -41.75 15.60 15.36
#